data_8490b39d771b53c1668399042fd44dfe
#
_entry.id   8490b39d771b53c1668399042fd44dfe
#
_cell.length_a   1.000
_cell.length_b   1.000
_cell.length_c   1.000
_cell.angle_alpha   90.00
_cell.angle_beta   90.00
_cell.angle_gamma   90.00
#
_symmetry.space_group_name_H-M   'P 1'
#
loop_
_entity.id
_entity.type
_entity.pdbx_description
1 polymer ?
#
loop_
_entity_poly.entity_id
_entity_poly.type
_entity_poly.pdbx_seq_one_letter_code
_entity_poly.pdbx_strand_id
1 'polypeptide(L)'
;MLEIRELRFTYPDAERPAIDGLNLDITEGECLGLLGSNGAGKTTLFSLLAGLQQPQSGFIRRLTQGRPGLIPQQSAFYGQLTVRENLELFADLYRLRGNERRMRMERCLYATTLEGYLGRRASGMSGGQQRRLNFAIGLLQPAQLYLFDEATVGVDAHARQRLLDTVAQLPGEGCAVLYTSHYLEEIERVAQRVLLLDQGQIRLDLDKRQLLDGAPDLLLEWPGDVPSGIYELIDRLGLEAKPLPHGVRITEIDTGKLAQLCSFLASQPGSPSLLRFGRPSLEQLYLHLCGGAL
;
A
#
# COMPACT_ATOMS: atom_id res chain seq x y z
N MET A 1 -16.15 -3.96 -10.83
CA MET A 1 -15.63 -5.28 -10.49
C MET A 1 -16.15 -5.80 -9.15
N LEU A 2 -16.11 -5.01 -8.08
CA LEU A 2 -16.60 -5.35 -6.75
C LEU A 2 -17.37 -4.16 -6.18
N GLU A 3 -18.55 -4.41 -5.59
CA GLU A 3 -19.39 -3.42 -4.91
C GLU A 3 -19.63 -3.89 -3.47
N ILE A 4 -19.34 -3.03 -2.50
CA ILE A 4 -19.52 -3.26 -1.07
C ILE A 4 -20.45 -2.18 -0.54
N ARG A 5 -21.53 -2.56 0.19
CA ARG A 5 -22.46 -1.62 0.79
C ARG A 5 -22.76 -2.01 2.23
N GLU A 6 -22.67 -1.03 3.13
CA GLU A 6 -23.02 -1.11 4.55
C GLU A 6 -22.44 -2.35 5.25
N LEU A 7 -21.22 -2.74 4.84
CA LEU A 7 -20.59 -3.97 5.32
C LEU A 7 -20.28 -3.87 6.80
N ARG A 8 -20.73 -4.86 7.59
CA ARG A 8 -20.45 -4.96 9.03
C ARG A 8 -19.99 -6.34 9.42
N PHE A 9 -19.01 -6.37 10.31
CA PHE A 9 -18.50 -7.61 10.89
C PHE A 9 -17.90 -7.37 12.27
N THR A 10 -18.31 -8.22 13.24
CA THR A 10 -17.77 -8.23 14.60
C THR A 10 -17.35 -9.65 14.94
N TYR A 11 -16.16 -9.83 15.48
CA TYR A 11 -15.73 -11.13 16.00
C TYR A 11 -16.55 -11.52 17.26
N PRO A 12 -16.79 -12.82 17.51
CA PRO A 12 -17.65 -13.26 18.62
C PRO A 12 -17.26 -12.70 19.99
N ASP A 13 -15.97 -12.55 20.24
CA ASP A 13 -15.41 -12.10 21.53
C ASP A 13 -15.02 -10.61 21.53
N ALA A 14 -15.41 -9.85 20.50
CA ALA A 14 -15.05 -8.44 20.38
C ALA A 14 -16.22 -7.53 20.79
N GLU A 15 -15.92 -6.50 21.58
CA GLU A 15 -16.89 -5.47 21.98
C GLU A 15 -17.20 -4.48 20.85
N ARG A 16 -16.30 -4.35 19.89
CA ARG A 16 -16.41 -3.38 18.77
C ARG A 16 -16.37 -4.08 17.43
N PRO A 17 -17.07 -3.56 16.42
CA PRO A 17 -17.00 -4.11 15.08
C PRO A 17 -15.60 -3.94 14.50
N ALA A 18 -15.10 -4.96 13.82
CA ALA A 18 -13.87 -4.91 13.06
C ALA A 18 -14.07 -4.23 11.69
N ILE A 19 -15.30 -4.28 11.15
CA ILE A 19 -15.78 -3.52 10.00
C ILE A 19 -17.13 -2.95 10.36
N ASP A 20 -17.33 -1.63 10.14
CA ASP A 20 -18.52 -0.90 10.59
C ASP A 20 -19.10 0.02 9.51
N GLY A 21 -20.07 -0.50 8.75
CA GLY A 21 -20.81 0.26 7.73
C GLY A 21 -19.93 0.63 6.53
N LEU A 22 -18.97 -0.21 6.15
CA LEU A 22 -18.02 0.09 5.10
C LEU A 22 -18.69 0.04 3.72
N ASN A 23 -18.48 1.12 2.94
CA ASN A 23 -18.90 1.24 1.55
C ASN A 23 -17.66 1.39 0.68
N LEU A 24 -17.53 0.58 -0.39
CA LEU A 24 -16.37 0.63 -1.29
C LEU A 24 -16.72 0.05 -2.66
N ASP A 25 -16.30 0.73 -3.70
CA ASP A 25 -16.30 0.21 -5.06
C ASP A 25 -14.85 -0.01 -5.52
N ILE A 26 -14.60 -1.19 -6.12
CA ILE A 26 -13.32 -1.53 -6.75
C ILE A 26 -13.59 -1.77 -8.24
N THR A 27 -12.88 -1.05 -9.09
CA THR A 27 -13.03 -1.13 -10.54
C THR A 27 -12.00 -2.07 -11.17
N GLU A 28 -12.24 -2.46 -12.39
CA GLU A 28 -11.29 -3.25 -13.19
C GLU A 28 -10.08 -2.41 -13.54
N GLY A 29 -8.88 -3.01 -13.48
CA GLY A 29 -7.65 -2.30 -13.80
C GLY A 29 -7.23 -1.26 -12.76
N GLU A 30 -7.74 -1.36 -11.51
CA GLU A 30 -7.44 -0.44 -10.43
C GLU A 30 -6.58 -1.13 -9.36
N CYS A 31 -5.55 -0.43 -8.87
CA CYS A 31 -4.82 -0.81 -7.68
C CYS A 31 -5.12 0.16 -6.54
N LEU A 32 -5.77 -0.36 -5.50
CA LEU A 32 -6.09 0.37 -4.27
C LEU A 32 -5.05 0.04 -3.20
N GLY A 33 -4.40 1.07 -2.67
CA GLY A 33 -3.58 0.98 -1.46
C GLY A 33 -4.46 1.14 -0.22
N LEU A 34 -4.43 0.17 0.69
CA LEU A 34 -5.18 0.23 1.93
C LEU A 34 -4.24 0.50 3.11
N LEU A 35 -4.33 1.69 3.67
CA LEU A 35 -3.62 2.13 4.85
C LEU A 35 -4.49 1.98 6.10
N GLY A 36 -3.87 1.95 7.26
CA GLY A 36 -4.53 1.91 8.56
C GLY A 36 -3.61 1.32 9.63
N SER A 37 -3.86 1.70 10.88
CA SER A 37 -3.15 1.17 12.05
C SER A 37 -3.38 -0.34 12.24
N ASN A 38 -2.60 -0.95 13.13
CA ASN A 38 -2.88 -2.33 13.56
C ASN A 38 -4.25 -2.37 14.26
N GLY A 39 -5.06 -3.36 13.89
CA GLY A 39 -6.43 -3.46 14.38
C GLY A 39 -7.47 -2.60 13.64
N ALA A 40 -7.10 -1.81 12.64
CA ALA A 40 -8.03 -0.99 11.86
C ALA A 40 -9.10 -1.80 11.08
N GLY A 41 -8.89 -3.11 10.89
CA GLY A 41 -9.82 -4.01 10.17
C GLY A 41 -9.32 -4.48 8.81
N LYS A 42 -8.07 -4.18 8.41
CA LYS A 42 -7.51 -4.53 7.08
C LYS A 42 -7.60 -6.03 6.77
N THR A 43 -7.04 -6.89 7.63
CA THR A 43 -7.07 -8.35 7.44
C THR A 43 -8.49 -8.91 7.53
N THR A 44 -9.37 -8.29 8.33
CA THR A 44 -10.79 -8.65 8.38
C THR A 44 -11.49 -8.35 7.07
N LEU A 45 -11.25 -7.16 6.49
CA LEU A 45 -11.78 -6.81 5.17
C LEU A 45 -11.30 -7.82 4.11
N PHE A 46 -10.01 -8.18 4.11
CA PHE A 46 -9.47 -9.19 3.18
C PHE A 46 -10.13 -10.56 3.36
N SER A 47 -10.37 -10.98 4.60
CA SER A 47 -11.05 -12.25 4.90
C SER A 47 -12.49 -12.28 4.39
N LEU A 48 -13.21 -11.16 4.52
CA LEU A 48 -14.56 -10.99 3.98
C LEU A 48 -14.54 -10.99 2.44
N LEU A 49 -13.61 -10.25 1.83
CA LEU A 49 -13.46 -10.22 0.37
C LEU A 49 -13.04 -11.56 -0.22
N ALA A 50 -12.19 -12.31 0.47
CA ALA A 50 -11.80 -13.66 0.07
C ALA A 50 -12.93 -14.71 0.29
N GLY A 51 -13.98 -14.35 1.04
CA GLY A 51 -15.07 -15.28 1.40
C GLY A 51 -14.67 -16.28 2.48
N LEU A 52 -13.64 -15.97 3.28
CA LEU A 52 -13.23 -16.74 4.44
C LEU A 52 -14.10 -16.44 5.65
N GLN A 53 -14.72 -15.26 5.69
CA GLN A 53 -15.70 -14.83 6.66
C GLN A 53 -16.97 -14.37 5.93
N GLN A 54 -18.12 -14.44 6.64
CA GLN A 54 -19.39 -13.95 6.14
C GLN A 54 -19.75 -12.64 6.85
N PRO A 55 -20.20 -11.59 6.14
CA PRO A 55 -20.65 -10.38 6.77
C PRO A 55 -21.88 -10.62 7.63
N GLN A 56 -22.01 -9.89 8.75
CA GLN A 56 -23.19 -9.92 9.61
C GLN A 56 -24.32 -9.06 9.03
N SER A 57 -23.97 -7.97 8.32
CA SER A 57 -24.92 -7.14 7.58
C SER A 57 -24.22 -6.47 6.41
N GLY A 58 -24.99 -5.87 5.52
CA GLY A 58 -24.50 -5.37 4.25
C GLY A 58 -24.28 -6.46 3.22
N PHE A 59 -23.64 -6.13 2.11
CA PHE A 59 -23.34 -7.11 1.08
C PHE A 59 -22.03 -6.81 0.33
N ILE A 60 -21.47 -7.88 -0.23
CA ILE A 60 -20.35 -7.85 -1.17
C ILE A 60 -20.87 -8.44 -2.48
N ARG A 61 -21.04 -7.60 -3.50
CA ARG A 61 -21.42 -8.03 -4.85
C ARG A 61 -20.18 -8.12 -5.71
N ARG A 62 -19.87 -9.30 -6.20
CA ARG A 62 -18.83 -9.52 -7.20
C ARG A 62 -19.46 -9.46 -8.58
N LEU A 63 -18.95 -8.57 -9.42
CA LEU A 63 -19.40 -8.43 -10.81
C LEU A 63 -18.61 -9.33 -11.76
N THR A 64 -17.64 -10.06 -11.24
CA THR A 64 -16.75 -10.97 -11.97
C THR A 64 -16.83 -12.39 -11.40
N GLN A 65 -16.58 -13.38 -12.27
CA GLN A 65 -16.55 -14.79 -11.88
C GLN A 65 -15.20 -15.16 -11.26
N GLY A 66 -15.20 -16.14 -10.36
CA GLY A 66 -14.00 -16.68 -9.73
C GLY A 66 -13.74 -16.18 -8.32
N ARG A 67 -12.75 -16.80 -7.68
CA ARG A 67 -12.28 -16.42 -6.33
C ARG A 67 -11.15 -15.39 -6.44
N PRO A 68 -11.03 -14.45 -5.50
CA PRO A 68 -9.87 -13.59 -5.44
C PRO A 68 -8.58 -14.37 -5.23
N GLY A 69 -7.49 -13.92 -5.83
CA GLY A 69 -6.15 -14.36 -5.48
C GLY A 69 -5.76 -13.72 -4.15
N LEU A 70 -5.61 -14.53 -3.11
CA LEU A 70 -5.23 -14.02 -1.78
C LEU A 70 -3.77 -14.34 -1.50
N ILE A 71 -3.01 -13.32 -1.17
CA ILE A 71 -1.66 -13.41 -0.65
C ILE A 71 -1.71 -12.96 0.83
N PRO A 72 -1.92 -13.90 1.77
CA PRO A 72 -2.15 -13.56 3.16
C PRO A 72 -0.86 -13.18 3.89
N GLN A 73 -1.00 -12.48 5.01
CA GLN A 73 0.11 -12.18 5.92
C GLN A 73 0.73 -13.45 6.51
N GLN A 74 -0.07 -14.47 6.82
CA GLN A 74 0.42 -15.77 7.28
C GLN A 74 0.79 -16.67 6.10
N SER A 75 1.75 -17.57 6.34
CA SER A 75 2.19 -18.52 5.32
C SER A 75 1.09 -19.53 4.97
N ALA A 76 0.79 -19.66 3.69
CA ALA A 76 -0.23 -20.56 3.14
C ALA A 76 0.38 -21.62 2.22
N PHE A 77 1.51 -22.20 2.61
CA PHE A 77 2.20 -23.28 1.90
C PHE A 77 2.47 -24.49 2.81
N TYR A 78 2.77 -25.60 2.21
CA TYR A 78 3.14 -26.84 2.92
C TYR A 78 4.65 -26.90 3.15
N GLY A 79 5.09 -26.75 4.41
CA GLY A 79 6.50 -26.69 4.79
C GLY A 79 7.31 -27.94 4.43
N GLN A 80 6.69 -29.12 4.43
CA GLN A 80 7.34 -30.39 4.11
C GLN A 80 7.57 -30.59 2.60
N LEU A 81 6.82 -29.87 1.77
CA LEU A 81 6.98 -29.91 0.33
C LEU A 81 8.09 -28.95 -0.11
N THR A 82 8.70 -29.27 -1.24
CA THR A 82 9.64 -28.38 -1.95
C THR A 82 8.88 -27.19 -2.56
N VAL A 83 9.62 -26.16 -3.00
CA VAL A 83 9.04 -25.03 -3.75
C VAL A 83 8.28 -25.54 -4.98
N ARG A 84 8.88 -26.44 -5.75
CA ARG A 84 8.26 -27.04 -6.95
C ARG A 84 6.95 -27.74 -6.59
N GLU A 85 6.99 -28.66 -5.61
CA GLU A 85 5.82 -29.44 -5.20
C GLU A 85 4.70 -28.55 -4.66
N ASN A 86 5.02 -27.48 -3.92
CA ASN A 86 4.02 -26.50 -3.52
C ASN A 86 3.34 -25.84 -4.73
N LEU A 87 4.13 -25.31 -5.68
CA LEU A 87 3.58 -24.67 -6.87
C LEU A 87 2.76 -25.64 -7.73
N GLU A 88 3.20 -26.89 -7.89
CA GLU A 88 2.48 -27.92 -8.62
C GLU A 88 1.16 -28.27 -7.94
N LEU A 89 1.16 -28.45 -6.62
CA LEU A 89 -0.04 -28.71 -5.82
C LEU A 89 -1.08 -27.59 -5.97
N PHE A 90 -0.66 -26.34 -5.81
CA PHE A 90 -1.57 -25.20 -5.95
C PHE A 90 -2.03 -25.01 -7.39
N ALA A 91 -1.18 -25.28 -8.40
CA ALA A 91 -1.59 -25.29 -9.79
C ALA A 91 -2.71 -26.32 -10.05
N ASP A 92 -2.63 -27.49 -9.42
CA ASP A 92 -3.68 -28.53 -9.51
C ASP A 92 -4.96 -28.10 -8.79
N LEU A 93 -4.85 -27.51 -7.61
CA LEU A 93 -5.99 -26.96 -6.84
C LEU A 93 -6.70 -25.84 -7.61
N TYR A 94 -5.97 -25.00 -8.32
CA TYR A 94 -6.50 -23.95 -9.20
C TYR A 94 -6.93 -24.47 -10.57
N ARG A 95 -6.81 -25.78 -10.80
CA ARG A 95 -7.19 -26.47 -12.05
C ARG A 95 -6.44 -25.96 -13.28
N LEU A 96 -5.23 -25.47 -13.12
CA LEU A 96 -4.39 -25.03 -14.23
C LEU A 96 -3.91 -26.22 -15.04
N ARG A 97 -3.95 -26.10 -16.38
CA ARG A 97 -3.57 -27.18 -17.31
C ARG A 97 -2.74 -26.63 -18.47
N GLY A 98 -1.99 -27.51 -19.10
CA GLY A 98 -1.30 -27.25 -20.36
C GLY A 98 -0.44 -25.99 -20.36
N ASN A 99 -0.60 -25.17 -21.37
CA ASN A 99 0.20 -23.97 -21.58
C ASN A 99 -0.06 -22.89 -20.49
N GLU A 100 -1.29 -22.74 -20.04
CA GLU A 100 -1.62 -21.78 -18.97
C GLU A 100 -0.86 -22.10 -17.67
N ARG A 101 -0.85 -23.39 -17.25
CA ARG A 101 -0.08 -23.83 -16.08
C ARG A 101 1.39 -23.45 -16.23
N ARG A 102 2.00 -23.77 -17.36
CA ARG A 102 3.39 -23.46 -17.62
C ARG A 102 3.69 -21.97 -17.53
N MET A 103 2.94 -21.17 -18.27
CA MET A 103 3.12 -19.70 -18.30
C MET A 103 2.96 -19.06 -16.92
N ARG A 104 1.95 -19.48 -16.15
CA ARG A 104 1.73 -18.94 -14.81
C ARG A 104 2.84 -19.35 -13.83
N MET A 105 3.31 -20.60 -13.89
CA MET A 105 4.43 -21.07 -13.06
C MET A 105 5.71 -20.32 -13.39
N GLU A 106 6.05 -20.15 -14.67
CA GLU A 106 7.22 -19.37 -15.11
C GLU A 106 7.13 -17.92 -14.62
N ARG A 107 5.96 -17.30 -14.79
CA ARG A 107 5.70 -15.93 -14.29
C ARG A 107 5.90 -15.82 -12.77
N CYS A 108 5.34 -16.73 -12.00
CA CYS A 108 5.46 -16.73 -10.55
C CYS A 108 6.92 -16.90 -10.10
N LEU A 109 7.65 -17.81 -10.71
CA LEU A 109 9.07 -18.03 -10.42
C LEU A 109 9.89 -16.79 -10.73
N TYR A 110 9.72 -16.21 -11.93
CA TYR A 110 10.40 -14.98 -12.32
C TYR A 110 10.12 -13.82 -11.37
N ALA A 111 8.84 -13.58 -11.05
CA ALA A 111 8.42 -12.51 -10.15
C ALA A 111 9.04 -12.64 -8.75
N THR A 112 9.19 -13.87 -8.27
CA THR A 112 9.64 -14.17 -6.90
C THR A 112 11.10 -14.58 -6.79
N THR A 113 11.84 -14.69 -7.91
CA THR A 113 13.24 -15.15 -7.95
C THR A 113 13.46 -16.47 -7.22
N LEU A 114 12.55 -17.44 -7.43
CA LEU A 114 12.59 -18.75 -6.77
C LEU A 114 13.12 -19.87 -7.68
N GLU A 115 13.59 -19.58 -8.90
CA GLU A 115 14.07 -20.57 -9.86
C GLU A 115 15.19 -21.43 -9.28
N GLY A 116 16.12 -20.82 -8.54
CA GLY A 116 17.25 -21.51 -7.91
C GLY A 116 16.87 -22.33 -6.67
N TYR A 117 15.61 -22.27 -6.21
CA TYR A 117 15.15 -22.90 -4.97
C TYR A 117 14.13 -24.02 -5.17
N LEU A 118 13.83 -24.39 -6.41
CA LEU A 118 12.76 -25.34 -6.76
C LEU A 118 12.83 -26.68 -6.02
N GLY A 119 14.02 -27.22 -5.79
CA GLY A 119 14.22 -28.48 -5.06
C GLY A 119 14.32 -28.33 -3.54
N ARG A 120 14.27 -27.10 -3.01
CA ARG A 120 14.41 -26.85 -1.58
C ARG A 120 13.08 -27.00 -0.86
N ARG A 121 13.07 -27.69 0.30
CA ARG A 121 11.88 -27.76 1.16
C ARG A 121 11.54 -26.39 1.73
N ALA A 122 10.26 -26.04 1.74
CA ALA A 122 9.79 -24.73 2.20
C ALA A 122 10.13 -24.48 3.67
N SER A 123 10.07 -25.49 4.54
CA SER A 123 10.45 -25.36 5.96
C SER A 123 11.94 -25.04 6.18
N GLY A 124 12.81 -25.35 5.23
CA GLY A 124 14.26 -25.06 5.29
C GLY A 124 14.65 -23.72 4.65
N MET A 125 13.69 -22.92 4.22
CA MET A 125 13.91 -21.61 3.59
C MET A 125 13.94 -20.50 4.66
N SER A 126 14.62 -19.39 4.34
CA SER A 126 14.54 -18.18 5.19
C SER A 126 13.13 -17.57 5.14
N GLY A 127 12.78 -16.75 6.15
CA GLY A 127 11.47 -16.09 6.21
C GLY A 127 11.13 -15.28 4.95
N GLY A 128 12.11 -14.52 4.40
CA GLY A 128 11.93 -13.79 3.14
C GLY A 128 11.71 -14.70 1.93
N GLN A 129 12.39 -15.86 1.88
CA GLN A 129 12.17 -16.87 0.83
C GLN A 129 10.79 -17.52 0.97
N GLN A 130 10.36 -17.82 2.20
CA GLN A 130 9.02 -18.34 2.47
C GLN A 130 7.94 -17.32 2.08
N ARG A 131 8.15 -16.04 2.36
CA ARG A 131 7.25 -14.96 1.94
C ARG A 131 7.13 -14.89 0.43
N ARG A 132 8.25 -15.01 -0.30
CA ARG A 132 8.25 -15.09 -1.77
C ARG A 132 7.50 -16.31 -2.30
N LEU A 133 7.60 -17.46 -1.65
CA LEU A 133 6.80 -18.65 -2.00
C LEU A 133 5.32 -18.41 -1.79
N ASN A 134 4.93 -17.79 -0.66
CA ASN A 134 3.55 -17.42 -0.37
C ASN A 134 2.98 -16.48 -1.46
N PHE A 135 3.79 -15.50 -1.87
CA PHE A 135 3.44 -14.59 -2.96
C PHE A 135 3.26 -15.34 -4.30
N ALA A 136 4.18 -16.24 -4.63
CA ALA A 136 4.10 -17.04 -5.85
C ALA A 136 2.81 -17.87 -5.93
N ILE A 137 2.43 -18.51 -4.83
CA ILE A 137 1.19 -19.31 -4.73
C ILE A 137 -0.05 -18.45 -4.97
N GLY A 138 -0.14 -17.28 -4.34
CA GLY A 138 -1.28 -16.39 -4.54
C GLY A 138 -1.34 -15.82 -5.96
N LEU A 139 -0.20 -15.48 -6.56
CA LEU A 139 -0.11 -14.99 -7.94
C LEU A 139 -0.42 -16.09 -8.97
N LEU A 140 -0.17 -17.35 -8.62
CA LEU A 140 -0.44 -18.49 -9.49
C LEU A 140 -1.94 -18.66 -9.76
N GLN A 141 -2.81 -18.26 -8.81
CA GLN A 141 -4.25 -18.32 -8.96
C GLN A 141 -4.73 -17.43 -10.11
N PRO A 142 -5.54 -17.95 -11.08
CA PRO A 142 -6.16 -17.12 -12.10
C PRO A 142 -7.28 -16.29 -11.44
N ALA A 143 -7.02 -15.02 -11.19
CA ALA A 143 -7.95 -14.14 -10.53
C ALA A 143 -8.05 -12.79 -11.24
N GLN A 144 -9.21 -12.16 -11.17
CA GLN A 144 -9.46 -10.80 -11.63
C GLN A 144 -9.31 -9.77 -10.49
N LEU A 145 -9.35 -10.24 -9.23
CA LEU A 145 -9.07 -9.45 -8.03
C LEU A 145 -7.96 -10.12 -7.24
N TYR A 146 -6.89 -9.39 -6.95
CA TYR A 146 -5.81 -9.83 -6.08
C TYR A 146 -5.81 -9.04 -4.77
N LEU A 147 -5.61 -9.76 -3.66
CA LEU A 147 -5.59 -9.23 -2.30
C LEU A 147 -4.20 -9.51 -1.70
N PHE A 148 -3.38 -8.46 -1.54
CA PHE A 148 -2.03 -8.57 -1.00
C PHE A 148 -1.98 -8.02 0.43
N ASP A 149 -1.95 -8.92 1.42
CA ASP A 149 -1.90 -8.55 2.85
C ASP A 149 -0.44 -8.57 3.33
N GLU A 150 0.20 -7.39 3.33
CA GLU A 150 1.58 -7.20 3.76
C GLU A 150 2.58 -8.16 3.09
N ALA A 151 2.41 -8.36 1.79
CA ALA A 151 3.03 -9.45 1.05
C ALA A 151 4.57 -9.37 0.93
N THR A 152 5.19 -8.23 1.25
CA THR A 152 6.62 -7.93 1.08
C THR A 152 7.40 -7.86 2.40
N VAL A 153 6.74 -8.02 3.54
CA VAL A 153 7.38 -7.93 4.85
C VAL A 153 8.47 -9.01 4.99
N GLY A 154 9.69 -8.61 5.36
CA GLY A 154 10.83 -9.51 5.51
C GLY A 154 11.49 -9.97 4.21
N VAL A 155 11.07 -9.45 3.07
CA VAL A 155 11.72 -9.70 1.78
C VAL A 155 12.87 -8.71 1.58
N ASP A 156 13.99 -9.17 1.03
CA ASP A 156 15.14 -8.32 0.70
C ASP A 156 14.79 -7.26 -0.36
N ALA A 157 15.54 -6.16 -0.39
CA ALA A 157 15.24 -5.01 -1.24
C ALA A 157 15.13 -5.34 -2.72
N HIS A 158 16.02 -6.20 -3.25
CA HIS A 158 16.02 -6.55 -4.67
C HIS A 158 14.80 -7.40 -5.05
N ALA A 159 14.48 -8.43 -4.27
CA ALA A 159 13.31 -9.26 -4.50
C ALA A 159 12.02 -8.44 -4.30
N ARG A 160 11.98 -7.55 -3.28
CA ARG A 160 10.85 -6.64 -3.03
C ARG A 160 10.52 -5.79 -4.25
N GLN A 161 11.52 -5.21 -4.90
CA GLN A 161 11.33 -4.41 -6.11
C GLN A 161 10.61 -5.22 -7.21
N ARG A 162 11.03 -6.45 -7.46
CA ARG A 162 10.40 -7.33 -8.46
C ARG A 162 8.96 -7.70 -8.11
N LEU A 163 8.66 -7.94 -6.82
CA LEU A 163 7.30 -8.19 -6.37
C LEU A 163 6.41 -6.97 -6.63
N LEU A 164 6.89 -5.77 -6.29
CA LEU A 164 6.16 -4.52 -6.51
C LEU A 164 5.96 -4.23 -8.01
N ASP A 165 6.97 -4.50 -8.86
CA ASP A 165 6.82 -4.39 -10.31
C ASP A 165 5.73 -5.31 -10.84
N THR A 166 5.67 -6.55 -10.31
CA THR A 166 4.63 -7.50 -10.67
C THR A 166 3.25 -7.03 -10.25
N VAL A 167 3.10 -6.50 -9.03
CA VAL A 167 1.83 -5.92 -8.55
C VAL A 167 1.41 -4.75 -9.42
N ALA A 168 2.33 -3.85 -9.78
CA ALA A 168 2.06 -2.67 -10.59
C ALA A 168 1.63 -3.00 -12.04
N GLN A 169 1.96 -4.19 -12.54
CA GLN A 169 1.56 -4.64 -13.88
C GLN A 169 0.13 -5.22 -13.92
N LEU A 170 -0.38 -5.78 -12.82
CA LEU A 170 -1.68 -6.43 -12.76
C LEU A 170 -2.85 -5.55 -13.23
N PRO A 171 -2.93 -4.25 -12.87
CA PRO A 171 -3.97 -3.37 -13.39
C PRO A 171 -3.97 -3.25 -14.91
N GLY A 172 -2.80 -3.18 -15.53
CA GLY A 172 -2.66 -3.15 -16.98
C GLY A 172 -3.14 -4.43 -17.68
N GLU A 173 -3.27 -5.53 -16.95
CA GLU A 173 -3.82 -6.81 -17.41
C GLU A 173 -5.33 -6.93 -17.14
N GLY A 174 -5.98 -5.85 -16.69
CA GLY A 174 -7.41 -5.83 -16.35
C GLY A 174 -7.72 -6.38 -14.96
N CYS A 175 -6.71 -6.71 -14.13
CA CYS A 175 -6.95 -7.16 -12.77
C CYS A 175 -7.15 -5.96 -11.82
N ALA A 176 -8.05 -6.12 -10.84
CA ALA A 176 -8.09 -5.22 -9.70
C ALA A 176 -7.14 -5.73 -8.61
N VAL A 177 -6.57 -4.81 -7.86
CA VAL A 177 -5.65 -5.11 -6.77
C VAL A 177 -6.05 -4.33 -5.52
N LEU A 178 -6.09 -5.00 -4.38
CA LEU A 178 -6.11 -4.37 -3.06
C LEU A 178 -4.80 -4.73 -2.34
N TYR A 179 -4.00 -3.72 -2.03
CA TYR A 179 -2.65 -3.88 -1.51
C TYR A 179 -2.49 -3.20 -0.15
N THR A 180 -2.05 -3.95 0.87
CA THR A 180 -1.66 -3.37 2.16
C THR A 180 -0.15 -3.47 2.37
N SER A 181 0.41 -2.45 2.98
CA SER A 181 1.80 -2.43 3.44
C SER A 181 1.96 -1.48 4.61
N HIS A 182 2.94 -1.75 5.46
CA HIS A 182 3.44 -0.80 6.46
C HIS A 182 4.42 0.22 5.86
N TYR A 183 4.87 -0.02 4.64
CA TYR A 183 5.78 0.87 3.91
C TYR A 183 4.98 1.75 2.95
N LEU A 184 4.82 3.02 3.29
CA LEU A 184 4.05 3.97 2.49
C LEU A 184 4.61 4.13 1.07
N GLU A 185 5.94 4.01 0.91
CA GLU A 185 6.62 4.02 -0.39
C GLU A 185 6.13 2.90 -1.33
N GLU A 186 5.78 1.73 -0.79
CA GLU A 186 5.21 0.63 -1.59
C GLU A 186 3.82 0.99 -2.11
N ILE A 187 2.97 1.56 -1.24
CA ILE A 187 1.64 2.05 -1.61
C ILE A 187 1.77 3.16 -2.67
N GLU A 188 2.67 4.13 -2.44
CA GLU A 188 2.95 5.19 -3.42
C GLU A 188 3.37 4.64 -4.79
N ARG A 189 4.10 3.52 -4.81
CA ARG A 189 4.58 2.91 -6.05
C ARG A 189 3.47 2.21 -6.82
N VAL A 190 2.64 1.39 -6.16
CA VAL A 190 1.72 0.47 -6.85
C VAL A 190 0.31 1.00 -6.97
N ALA A 191 -0.17 1.82 -6.01
CA ALA A 191 -1.56 2.24 -5.94
C ALA A 191 -1.85 3.46 -6.83
N GLN A 192 -3.03 3.46 -7.45
CA GLN A 192 -3.63 4.63 -8.11
C GLN A 192 -4.60 5.38 -7.18
N ARG A 193 -5.18 4.68 -6.21
CA ARG A 193 -6.12 5.22 -5.23
C ARG A 193 -5.77 4.70 -3.85
N VAL A 194 -5.89 5.53 -2.84
CA VAL A 194 -5.48 5.22 -1.47
C VAL A 194 -6.66 5.36 -0.53
N LEU A 195 -6.88 4.33 0.26
CA LEU A 195 -7.90 4.26 1.30
C LEU A 195 -7.22 4.29 2.67
N LEU A 196 -7.75 5.09 3.59
CA LEU A 196 -7.39 5.03 5.00
C LEU A 196 -8.52 4.36 5.77
N LEU A 197 -8.24 3.16 6.30
CA LEU A 197 -9.13 2.43 7.17
C LEU A 197 -8.77 2.73 8.63
N ASP A 198 -9.76 3.14 9.40
CA ASP A 198 -9.62 3.36 10.84
C ASP A 198 -10.87 2.89 11.57
N GLN A 199 -10.68 2.06 12.60
CA GLN A 199 -11.78 1.48 13.40
C GLN A 199 -12.90 0.87 12.55
N GLY A 200 -12.54 0.15 11.50
CA GLY A 200 -13.49 -0.53 10.60
C GLY A 200 -14.21 0.37 9.59
N GLN A 201 -13.88 1.65 9.52
CA GLN A 201 -14.49 2.62 8.61
C GLN A 201 -13.45 3.22 7.66
N ILE A 202 -13.85 3.50 6.42
CA ILE A 202 -13.02 4.28 5.50
C ILE A 202 -13.10 5.75 5.91
N ARG A 203 -11.97 6.31 6.35
CA ARG A 203 -11.83 7.73 6.74
C ARG A 203 -11.38 8.61 5.60
N LEU A 204 -10.65 8.02 4.64
CA LEU A 204 -10.12 8.72 3.49
C LEU A 204 -10.19 7.81 2.28
N ASP A 205 -10.55 8.39 1.16
CA ASP A 205 -10.61 7.75 -0.15
C ASP A 205 -10.13 8.79 -1.18
N LEU A 206 -8.89 8.63 -1.65
CA LEU A 206 -8.22 9.61 -2.50
C LEU A 206 -7.64 8.97 -3.76
N ASP A 207 -7.93 9.53 -4.91
CA ASP A 207 -7.16 9.26 -6.13
C ASP A 207 -5.75 9.87 -5.97
N LYS A 208 -4.72 9.09 -6.26
CA LYS A 208 -3.32 9.54 -6.21
C LYS A 208 -3.07 10.76 -7.10
N ARG A 209 -3.80 10.93 -8.19
CA ARG A 209 -3.71 12.10 -9.05
C ARG A 209 -4.08 13.36 -8.29
N GLN A 210 -5.10 13.33 -7.44
CA GLN A 210 -5.49 14.48 -6.60
C GLN A 210 -4.37 14.88 -5.64
N LEU A 211 -3.56 13.91 -5.16
CA LEU A 211 -2.36 14.18 -4.37
C LEU A 211 -1.25 14.83 -5.18
N LEU A 212 -1.19 14.49 -6.47
CA LEU A 212 -0.18 15.00 -7.40
C LEU A 212 -0.57 16.31 -8.06
N ASP A 213 -1.84 16.71 -8.04
CA ASP A 213 -2.35 17.92 -8.68
C ASP A 213 -2.24 19.17 -7.79
N GLY A 214 -1.92 19.02 -6.51
CA GLY A 214 -1.65 20.15 -5.60
C GLY A 214 -0.37 20.91 -5.98
N ALA A 215 -0.35 22.21 -5.72
CA ALA A 215 0.87 23.01 -5.82
C ALA A 215 1.93 22.47 -4.85
N PRO A 216 3.21 22.56 -5.19
CA PRO A 216 4.27 22.04 -4.33
C PRO A 216 4.38 22.83 -3.02
N ASP A 217 4.66 22.11 -1.94
CA ASP A 217 4.96 22.68 -0.63
C ASP A 217 6.47 22.79 -0.42
N LEU A 218 6.88 23.72 0.43
CA LEU A 218 8.25 23.81 0.94
C LEU A 218 8.26 23.56 2.44
N LEU A 219 9.01 22.55 2.87
CA LEU A 219 9.29 22.27 4.28
C LEU A 219 10.72 22.71 4.59
N LEU A 220 10.85 23.52 5.63
CA LEU A 220 12.13 23.97 6.17
C LEU A 220 12.19 23.61 7.65
N GLU A 221 13.30 23.01 8.11
CA GLU A 221 13.55 22.70 9.52
C GLU A 221 14.93 23.17 9.93
N TRP A 222 15.09 23.57 11.20
CA TRP A 222 16.35 24.00 11.80
C TRP A 222 16.66 23.15 13.04
N PRO A 223 17.95 23.02 13.43
CA PRO A 223 18.32 22.34 14.67
C PRO A 223 17.86 23.08 15.95
N GLY A 224 17.43 24.33 15.80
CA GLY A 224 16.96 25.23 16.85
C GLY A 224 15.75 26.04 16.40
N ASP A 225 15.67 27.29 16.84
CA ASP A 225 14.57 28.17 16.48
C ASP A 225 14.63 28.60 15.00
N VAL A 226 13.45 28.80 14.42
CA VAL A 226 13.32 29.34 13.05
C VAL A 226 13.77 30.80 13.05
N PRO A 227 14.69 31.22 12.14
CA PRO A 227 15.10 32.60 12.05
C PRO A 227 13.92 33.55 11.80
N SER A 228 13.78 34.61 12.57
CA SER A 228 12.65 35.55 12.49
C SER A 228 12.46 36.16 11.11
N GLY A 229 13.55 36.46 10.40
CA GLY A 229 13.50 36.99 9.04
C GLY A 229 12.83 36.09 7.99
N ILE A 230 12.65 34.79 8.28
CA ILE A 230 11.92 33.87 7.40
C ILE A 230 10.43 34.22 7.37
N TYR A 231 9.82 34.48 8.50
CA TYR A 231 8.40 34.84 8.58
C TYR A 231 8.11 36.20 7.90
N GLU A 232 9.04 37.17 8.06
CA GLU A 232 8.93 38.46 7.39
C GLU A 232 9.01 38.31 5.84
N LEU A 233 9.87 37.40 5.38
CA LEU A 233 9.96 37.12 3.93
C LEU A 233 8.72 36.39 3.41
N ILE A 234 8.20 35.42 4.17
CA ILE A 234 6.98 34.67 3.83
C ILE A 234 5.81 35.66 3.65
N ASP A 235 5.62 36.56 4.61
CA ASP A 235 4.58 37.60 4.56
C ASP A 235 4.76 38.53 3.35
N ARG A 236 6.00 38.98 3.10
CA ARG A 236 6.33 39.82 1.95
C ARG A 236 6.02 39.18 0.60
N LEU A 237 6.23 37.84 0.52
CA LEU A 237 5.95 37.06 -0.69
C LEU A 237 4.46 36.69 -0.81
N GLY A 238 3.63 37.01 0.18
CA GLY A 238 2.23 36.64 0.22
C GLY A 238 2.05 35.12 0.18
N LEU A 239 2.85 34.38 0.99
CA LEU A 239 2.79 32.94 1.10
C LEU A 239 2.07 32.51 2.36
N GLU A 240 1.29 31.45 2.28
CA GLU A 240 0.70 30.82 3.44
C GLU A 240 1.71 29.85 4.08
N ALA A 241 1.90 29.99 5.38
CA ALA A 241 2.83 29.14 6.12
C ALA A 241 2.22 28.64 7.42
N LYS A 242 2.51 27.37 7.74
CA LYS A 242 2.17 26.73 9.02
C LYS A 242 3.44 26.56 9.84
N PRO A 243 3.51 27.14 11.05
CA PRO A 243 4.64 26.95 11.93
C PRO A 243 4.69 25.50 12.44
N LEU A 244 5.91 24.97 12.57
CA LEU A 244 6.22 23.69 13.18
C LEU A 244 7.15 23.91 14.37
N PRO A 245 7.32 22.94 15.30
CA PRO A 245 8.15 23.12 16.51
C PRO A 245 9.58 23.62 16.23
N HIS A 246 10.19 23.16 15.13
CA HIS A 246 11.55 23.54 14.71
C HIS A 246 11.60 23.88 13.23
N GLY A 247 10.49 24.38 12.64
CA GLY A 247 10.43 24.59 11.21
C GLY A 247 9.23 25.39 10.74
N VAL A 248 9.09 25.46 9.43
CA VAL A 248 7.95 26.10 8.77
C VAL A 248 7.58 25.29 7.52
N ARG A 249 6.32 25.08 7.31
CA ARG A 249 5.76 24.51 6.08
C ARG A 249 5.05 25.63 5.31
N ILE A 250 5.49 25.85 4.08
CA ILE A 250 4.91 26.84 3.18
C ILE A 250 4.12 26.07 2.13
N THR A 251 2.86 26.38 1.99
CA THR A 251 1.96 25.74 1.04
C THR A 251 1.89 26.52 -0.26
N GLU A 252 1.69 25.82 -1.38
CA GLU A 252 1.44 26.41 -2.69
C GLU A 252 2.52 27.41 -3.18
N ILE A 253 3.78 27.02 -3.03
CA ILE A 253 4.91 27.88 -3.46
C ILE A 253 5.27 27.62 -4.93
N ASP A 254 5.29 28.68 -5.72
CA ASP A 254 5.81 28.64 -7.09
C ASP A 254 7.35 28.70 -7.16
N THR A 255 7.92 28.32 -8.29
CA THR A 255 9.37 28.26 -8.50
C THR A 255 10.07 29.63 -8.38
N GLY A 256 9.38 30.74 -8.71
CA GLY A 256 9.92 32.09 -8.59
C GLY A 256 10.08 32.53 -7.13
N LYS A 257 9.06 32.28 -6.32
CA LYS A 257 9.06 32.56 -4.87
C LYS A 257 10.03 31.62 -4.15
N LEU A 258 10.12 30.35 -4.59
CA LEU A 258 11.13 29.41 -4.07
C LEU A 258 12.55 29.93 -4.29
N ALA A 259 12.87 30.42 -5.48
CA ALA A 259 14.20 30.99 -5.78
C ALA A 259 14.54 32.17 -4.87
N GLN A 260 13.57 33.04 -4.55
CA GLN A 260 13.75 34.16 -3.62
C GLN A 260 14.00 33.68 -2.20
N LEU A 261 13.26 32.67 -1.71
CA LEU A 261 13.48 32.03 -0.41
C LEU A 261 14.85 31.37 -0.33
N CYS A 262 15.27 30.62 -1.34
CA CYS A 262 16.60 30.00 -1.38
C CYS A 262 17.71 31.04 -1.36
N SER A 263 17.57 32.15 -2.08
CA SER A 263 18.53 33.26 -2.09
C SER A 263 18.64 33.92 -0.71
N PHE A 264 17.50 34.09 -0.03
CA PHE A 264 17.48 34.62 1.33
C PHE A 264 18.15 33.64 2.31
N LEU A 265 17.81 32.35 2.26
CA LEU A 265 18.41 31.32 3.12
C LEU A 265 19.94 31.27 2.95
N ALA A 266 20.44 31.41 1.74
CA ALA A 266 21.88 31.44 1.46
C ALA A 266 22.60 32.68 2.06
N SER A 267 21.87 33.76 2.36
CA SER A 267 22.41 34.98 2.96
C SER A 267 22.34 34.99 4.49
N GLN A 268 21.63 34.05 5.12
CA GLN A 268 21.46 34.00 6.55
C GLN A 268 22.56 33.17 7.25
N PRO A 269 23.00 33.57 8.47
CA PRO A 269 23.82 32.71 9.31
C PRO A 269 22.96 31.55 9.85
N GLY A 270 23.26 30.34 9.42
CA GLY A 270 22.55 29.11 9.83
C GLY A 270 21.65 28.56 8.74
N SER A 271 22.13 27.52 8.08
CA SER A 271 21.36 26.78 7.08
C SER A 271 20.29 25.92 7.74
N PRO A 272 19.14 25.72 7.10
CA PRO A 272 18.18 24.72 7.54
C PRO A 272 18.83 23.33 7.54
N SER A 273 18.49 22.49 8.55
CA SER A 273 18.89 21.09 8.60
C SER A 273 18.15 20.23 7.58
N LEU A 274 16.94 20.66 7.20
CA LEU A 274 16.12 20.06 6.16
C LEU A 274 15.54 21.14 5.25
N LEU A 275 15.71 20.97 3.94
CA LEU A 275 14.96 21.70 2.92
C LEU A 275 14.37 20.67 1.97
N ARG A 276 13.05 20.59 1.95
CA ARG A 276 12.31 19.69 1.06
C ARG A 276 11.28 20.50 0.28
N PHE A 277 11.49 20.56 -1.02
CA PHE A 277 10.55 21.15 -1.96
C PHE A 277 9.90 20.06 -2.79
N GLY A 278 8.60 20.09 -2.91
CA GLY A 278 7.84 19.16 -3.70
C GLY A 278 6.40 18.99 -3.20
N ARG A 279 5.69 18.09 -3.83
CA ARG A 279 4.34 17.76 -3.41
C ARG A 279 4.34 16.98 -2.10
N PRO A 280 3.30 17.10 -1.28
CA PRO A 280 3.20 16.32 -0.05
C PRO A 280 3.23 14.83 -0.38
N SER A 281 4.05 14.08 0.35
CA SER A 281 4.07 12.62 0.23
C SER A 281 2.85 12.02 0.92
N LEU A 282 2.51 10.78 0.55
CA LEU A 282 1.48 10.01 1.24
C LEU A 282 1.75 9.91 2.75
N GLU A 283 3.03 9.83 3.14
CA GLU A 283 3.46 9.82 4.54
C GLU A 283 3.05 11.09 5.29
N GLN A 284 3.25 12.26 4.68
CA GLN A 284 2.86 13.53 5.30
C GLN A 284 1.35 13.64 5.48
N LEU A 285 0.57 13.16 4.50
CA LEU A 285 -0.87 13.09 4.62
C LEU A 285 -1.32 12.11 5.69
N TYR A 286 -0.71 10.94 5.73
CA TYR A 286 -1.00 9.93 6.76
C TYR A 286 -0.70 10.46 8.16
N LEU A 287 0.47 11.08 8.37
CA LEU A 287 0.83 11.70 9.65
C LEU A 287 -0.09 12.87 10.02
N HIS A 288 -0.54 13.65 9.05
CA HIS A 288 -1.46 14.75 9.30
C HIS A 288 -2.85 14.26 9.73
N LEU A 289 -3.33 13.17 9.15
CA LEU A 289 -4.64 12.58 9.44
C LEU A 289 -4.63 11.73 10.72
N CYS A 290 -3.52 11.02 10.98
CA CYS A 290 -3.38 10.17 12.17
C CYS A 290 -2.70 10.90 13.34
N GLY A 291 -1.86 11.90 13.09
CA GLY A 291 -1.10 12.66 14.10
C GLY A 291 -1.90 13.70 14.87
N GLY A 292 -3.14 13.98 14.48
CA GLY A 292 -4.09 14.77 15.29
C GLY A 292 -4.78 13.97 16.40
N ALA A 293 -4.39 12.69 16.58
CA ALA A 293 -4.95 11.77 17.57
C ALA A 293 -3.89 11.18 18.55
N LEU A 294 -2.71 11.81 18.63
CA LEU A 294 -1.70 11.50 19.67
C LEU A 294 -1.54 12.67 20.62
#